data_12c198128bfcf33f7d2d134a8ec45dc7
#
_entry.id   12c198128bfcf33f7d2d134a8ec45dc7
#
_cell.length_a   1.000
_cell.length_b   1.000
_cell.length_c   1.000
_cell.angle_alpha   90.00
_cell.angle_beta   90.00
_cell.angle_gamma   90.00
#
_symmetry.space_group_name_H-M   'P 1'
#
loop_
_entity.id
_entity.type
_entity.pdbx_description
1 polymer ?
#
loop_
_entity_poly.entity_id
_entity_poly.type
_entity_poly.pdbx_seq_one_letter_code
_entity_poly.pdbx_strand_id
1 'polypeptide(L)'
;MMGSHDNGNGASKDGGVVRVRTIIVAGQSSQRTREVLNALSDFTNVIWPKSLESALEQTRSADAGCLVIADDLREEPIDEFLQEARELQRNLPIFVITDPDDVAEAVSAMRHGATAVIEIPPSYSTLREEVSRAMQ
;
A
#
# COMPACT_ATOMS: atom_id res chain seq x y z
N MET A 1 -6.11 19.27 29.48
CA MET A 1 -5.46 19.29 29.21
C MET A 1 -5.20 18.87 29.00
N MET A 2 -5.85 18.88 28.63
CA MET A 2 -5.33 18.72 28.18
C MET A 2 -5.16 18.33 27.76
N GLY A 3 -5.91 18.47 27.81
CA GLY A 3 -5.29 18.29 27.35
C GLY A 3 -5.43 18.00 26.99
N SER A 4 -5.56 17.95 26.46
CA SER A 4 -5.04 17.87 26.07
C SER A 4 -5.03 17.71 25.79
N HIS A 5 -5.31 17.76 25.41
CA HIS A 5 -4.63 17.79 25.09
C HIS A 5 -4.41 17.81 24.78
N ASP A 6 -4.74 18.16 24.36
CA ASP A 6 -4.04 18.37 24.14
C ASP A 6 -3.80 18.24 23.95
N ASN A 7 -4.00 18.37 23.53
CA ASN A 7 -3.28 18.36 23.33
C ASN A 7 -2.97 18.31 23.01
N GLY A 8 -3.29 18.54 22.70
CA GLY A 8 -2.57 18.61 22.35
C GLY A 8 -2.40 18.72 21.92
N ASN A 9 -2.22 18.89 21.41
CA ASN A 9 -1.61 19.06 21.01
C ASN A 9 -1.28 19.15 20.46
N GLY A 10 -1.46 19.34 20.07
CA GLY A 10 -0.83 19.49 19.45
C GLY A 10 -0.59 19.77 18.78
N ALA A 11 -0.45 20.03 18.42
CA ALA A 11 -0.01 20.33 17.79
C ALA A 11 0.22 20.87 17.13
N SER A 12 0.11 21.14 16.77
CA SER A 12 0.42 21.63 16.17
C SER A 12 0.35 22.27 15.69
N LYS A 13 0.10 22.66 15.12
CA LYS A 13 0.14 23.01 14.75
C LYS A 13 -0.04 23.02 14.40
N ASP A 14 -0.66 23.12 14.07
CA ASP A 14 -0.69 22.74 14.20
C ASP A 14 -0.66 22.44 14.98
N GLY A 15 -0.90 22.90 15.01
CA GLY A 15 -0.51 22.31 16.01
C GLY A 15 -0.27 21.00 16.09
N GLY A 16 0.21 20.59 15.67
CA GLY A 16 0.97 19.43 15.65
C GLY A 16 0.29 18.08 15.74
N VAL A 17 -0.63 17.79 14.87
CA VAL A 17 -1.17 16.44 14.79
C VAL A 17 -0.27 15.62 13.87
N VAL A 18 0.35 14.56 14.40
CA VAL A 18 1.11 13.63 13.59
C VAL A 18 0.13 12.57 13.08
N ARG A 19 -0.08 12.52 11.77
CA ARG A 19 -0.89 11.48 11.16
C ARG A 19 -0.02 10.27 10.87
N VAL A 20 -0.49 9.12 11.30
CA VAL A 20 0.16 7.84 10.98
C VAL A 20 -0.44 7.35 9.67
N ARG A 21 0.38 7.23 8.64
CA ARG A 21 -0.06 6.74 7.35
C ARG A 21 -0.09 5.22 7.34
N THR A 22 -1.01 4.67 6.58
CA THR A 22 -1.24 3.24 6.53
C THR A 22 -0.67 2.65 5.26
N ILE A 23 0.01 1.52 5.40
CA ILE A 23 0.45 0.70 4.27
C ILE A 23 -0.61 -0.39 4.09
N ILE A 24 -1.28 -0.40 2.94
CA ILE A 24 -2.33 -1.36 2.66
C ILE A 24 -1.74 -2.45 1.78
N VAL A 25 -1.82 -3.70 2.23
CA VAL A 25 -1.34 -4.84 1.45
C VAL A 25 -2.56 -5.61 0.95
N ALA A 26 -2.65 -5.79 -0.36
CA ALA A 26 -3.72 -6.55 -1.00
C ALA A 26 -3.13 -7.79 -1.66
N GLY A 27 -3.79 -8.91 -1.54
CA GLY A 27 -3.34 -10.16 -2.14
C GLY A 27 -3.97 -11.34 -1.43
N GLN A 28 -4.07 -12.46 -2.13
CA GLN A 28 -4.61 -13.68 -1.54
C GLN A 28 -3.66 -14.22 -0.47
N SER A 29 -4.19 -15.11 0.36
CA SER A 29 -3.38 -15.77 1.38
C SER A 29 -2.42 -16.73 0.69
N SER A 30 -1.16 -16.34 0.61
CA SER A 30 -0.14 -17.08 -0.12
C SER A 30 1.21 -16.85 0.53
N GLN A 31 2.18 -17.68 0.13
CA GLN A 31 3.55 -17.49 0.60
C GLN A 31 4.08 -16.12 0.19
N ARG A 32 3.79 -15.68 -1.05
CA ARG A 32 4.26 -14.39 -1.53
C ARG A 32 3.70 -13.24 -0.68
N THR A 33 2.42 -13.26 -0.41
CA THR A 33 1.82 -12.22 0.42
C THR A 33 2.45 -12.20 1.81
N ARG A 34 2.68 -13.38 2.39
CA ARG A 34 3.33 -13.45 3.71
C ARG A 34 4.76 -12.93 3.66
N GLU A 35 5.49 -13.21 2.58
CA GLU A 35 6.85 -12.71 2.42
C GLU A 35 6.88 -11.19 2.30
N VAL A 36 5.92 -10.62 1.57
CA VAL A 36 5.79 -9.18 1.46
C VAL A 36 5.49 -8.56 2.81
N LEU A 37 4.54 -9.14 3.55
CA LEU A 37 4.22 -8.64 4.89
C LEU A 37 5.45 -8.72 5.81
N ASN A 38 6.21 -9.80 5.71
CA ASN A 38 7.41 -9.95 6.50
C ASN A 38 8.48 -8.92 6.14
N ALA A 39 8.62 -8.63 4.85
CA ALA A 39 9.56 -7.61 4.39
C ALA A 39 9.20 -6.22 4.89
N LEU A 40 7.92 -5.98 5.18
CA LEU A 40 7.42 -4.70 5.66
C LEU A 40 7.25 -4.68 7.18
N SER A 41 7.77 -5.67 7.88
CA SER A 41 7.53 -5.82 9.33
C SER A 41 8.12 -4.70 10.17
N ASP A 42 9.09 -3.96 9.65
CA ASP A 42 9.68 -2.82 10.36
C ASP A 42 8.78 -1.58 10.35
N PHE A 43 7.79 -1.54 9.47
CA PHE A 43 6.85 -0.44 9.43
C PHE A 43 5.74 -0.66 10.45
N THR A 44 5.28 0.42 11.07
CA THR A 44 4.39 0.30 12.22
C THR A 44 2.92 0.17 11.87
N ASN A 45 2.54 0.49 10.64
CA ASN A 45 1.12 0.59 10.34
C ASN A 45 0.79 -0.11 9.03
N VAL A 46 1.00 -1.43 9.03
CA VAL A 46 0.73 -2.29 7.88
C VAL A 46 -0.57 -3.04 8.14
N ILE A 47 -1.49 -2.99 7.19
CA ILE A 47 -2.74 -3.74 7.28
C ILE A 47 -2.89 -4.62 6.05
N TRP A 48 -3.52 -5.75 6.26
CA TRP A 48 -3.84 -6.71 5.20
C TRP A 48 -5.33 -7.00 5.28
N PRO A 49 -6.17 -6.20 4.59
CA PRO A 49 -7.63 -6.38 4.64
C PRO A 49 -8.05 -7.74 4.11
N LYS A 50 -9.12 -8.26 4.65
CA LYS A 50 -9.58 -9.62 4.33
C LYS A 50 -10.32 -9.71 3.01
N SER A 51 -10.79 -8.59 2.48
CA SER A 51 -11.57 -8.57 1.24
C SER A 51 -11.14 -7.39 0.39
N LEU A 52 -11.45 -7.46 -0.90
CA LEU A 52 -11.19 -6.33 -1.81
C LEU A 52 -12.02 -5.12 -1.43
N GLU A 53 -13.25 -5.34 -0.98
CA GLU A 53 -14.08 -4.23 -0.53
C GLU A 53 -13.43 -3.49 0.63
N SER A 54 -12.93 -4.23 1.61
CA SER A 54 -12.25 -3.63 2.74
C SER A 54 -10.96 -2.93 2.31
N ALA A 55 -10.21 -3.52 1.37
CA ALA A 55 -9.01 -2.91 0.83
C ALA A 55 -9.32 -1.58 0.14
N LEU A 56 -10.42 -1.53 -0.62
CA LEU A 56 -10.81 -0.30 -1.30
C LEU A 56 -11.26 0.78 -0.30
N GLU A 57 -11.95 0.37 0.76
CA GLU A 57 -12.32 1.31 1.82
C GLU A 57 -11.09 1.94 2.47
N GLN A 58 -10.07 1.13 2.75
CA GLN A 58 -8.83 1.63 3.33
C GLN A 58 -8.11 2.54 2.33
N THR A 59 -8.15 2.19 1.06
CA THR A 59 -7.53 3.00 -0.01
C THR A 59 -8.18 4.39 -0.09
N ARG A 60 -9.48 4.46 0.16
CA ARG A 60 -10.21 5.74 0.14
C ARG A 60 -9.86 6.63 1.33
N SER A 61 -9.34 6.06 2.39
CA SER A 61 -9.06 6.80 3.62
C SER A 61 -8.02 7.89 3.39
N ALA A 62 -8.20 9.02 4.06
CA ALA A 62 -7.22 10.10 4.04
C ALA A 62 -5.89 9.69 4.66
N ASP A 63 -5.88 8.61 5.45
CA ASP A 63 -4.66 8.13 6.10
C ASP A 63 -3.91 7.09 5.25
N ALA A 64 -4.43 6.74 4.07
CA ALA A 64 -3.73 5.79 3.19
C ALA A 64 -2.41 6.39 2.74
N GLY A 65 -1.32 5.68 2.99
CA GLY A 65 0.01 6.11 2.59
C GLY A 65 0.47 5.48 1.30
N CYS A 66 0.21 4.19 1.13
CA CYS A 66 0.48 3.49 -0.11
C CYS A 66 -0.29 2.17 -0.14
N LEU A 67 -0.41 1.61 -1.33
CA LEU A 67 -1.05 0.32 -1.57
C LEU A 67 -0.02 -0.60 -2.22
N VAL A 68 0.15 -1.80 -1.66
CA VAL A 68 1.04 -2.82 -2.20
C VAL A 68 0.18 -4.00 -2.62
N ILE A 69 0.16 -4.31 -3.90
CA ILE A 69 -0.54 -5.49 -4.41
C ILE A 69 0.48 -6.62 -4.44
N ALA A 70 0.38 -7.49 -3.43
CA ALA A 70 1.42 -8.49 -3.15
C ALA A 70 1.30 -9.75 -4.00
N ASP A 71 0.09 -10.08 -4.43
CA ASP A 71 -0.16 -11.30 -5.18
C ASP A 71 -1.50 -11.18 -5.87
N ASP A 72 -1.88 -12.22 -6.61
CA ASP A 72 -3.18 -12.27 -7.25
C ASP A 72 -4.30 -12.03 -6.24
N LEU A 73 -5.37 -11.46 -6.74
CA LEU A 73 -6.58 -11.21 -5.98
C LEU A 73 -7.59 -12.28 -6.37
N ARG A 74 -8.29 -12.81 -5.38
CA ARG A 74 -9.19 -13.93 -5.66
C ARG A 74 -10.48 -13.50 -6.33
N GLU A 75 -10.87 -12.26 -6.12
CA GLU A 75 -12.22 -11.80 -6.49
C GLU A 75 -12.25 -11.09 -7.82
N GLU A 76 -11.14 -10.55 -8.29
CA GLU A 76 -11.11 -9.85 -9.57
C GLU A 76 -9.67 -9.74 -10.08
N PRO A 77 -9.48 -9.46 -11.37
CA PRO A 77 -8.15 -9.21 -11.93
C PRO A 77 -7.49 -7.99 -11.31
N ILE A 78 -6.16 -8.04 -11.21
CA ILE A 78 -5.38 -6.93 -10.65
C ILE A 78 -5.64 -5.63 -11.40
N ASP A 79 -5.77 -5.69 -12.72
CA ASP A 79 -5.97 -4.48 -13.52
C ASP A 79 -7.25 -3.74 -13.16
N GLU A 80 -8.32 -4.48 -12.89
CA GLU A 80 -9.59 -3.86 -12.48
C GLU A 80 -9.45 -3.22 -11.10
N PHE A 81 -8.81 -3.92 -10.19
CA PHE A 81 -8.59 -3.40 -8.84
C PHE A 81 -7.72 -2.13 -8.88
N LEU A 82 -6.69 -2.12 -9.73
CA LEU A 82 -5.84 -0.95 -9.90
C LEU A 82 -6.64 0.26 -10.37
N GLN A 83 -7.52 0.05 -11.34
CA GLN A 83 -8.34 1.15 -11.85
C GLN A 83 -9.26 1.69 -10.77
N GLU A 84 -9.88 0.80 -10.00
CA GLU A 84 -10.76 1.21 -8.91
C GLU A 84 -10.00 2.00 -7.85
N ALA A 85 -8.84 1.50 -7.46
CA ALA A 85 -8.02 2.17 -6.45
C ALA A 85 -7.57 3.54 -6.94
N ARG A 86 -7.19 3.64 -8.21
CA ARG A 86 -6.72 4.89 -8.79
C ARG A 86 -7.85 5.93 -8.87
N GLU A 87 -9.07 5.48 -9.10
CA GLU A 87 -10.21 6.38 -9.09
C GLU A 87 -10.50 6.92 -7.70
N LEU A 88 -10.27 6.10 -6.67
CA LEU A 88 -10.48 6.53 -5.29
C LEU A 88 -9.40 7.49 -4.81
N GLN A 89 -8.15 7.29 -5.26
CA GLN A 89 -7.02 8.10 -4.83
C GLN A 89 -6.05 8.28 -6.00
N ARG A 90 -6.14 9.41 -6.68
CA ARG A 90 -5.36 9.67 -7.89
C ARG A 90 -3.86 9.65 -7.66
N ASN A 91 -3.42 10.13 -6.53
CA ASN A 91 -1.99 10.33 -6.28
C ASN A 91 -1.41 9.30 -5.31
N LEU A 92 -2.19 8.29 -4.93
CA LEU A 92 -1.71 7.28 -3.99
C LEU A 92 -0.60 6.45 -4.65
N PRO A 93 0.56 6.31 -4.00
CA PRO A 93 1.55 5.36 -4.52
C PRO A 93 1.01 3.94 -4.47
N ILE A 94 1.07 3.25 -5.60
CA ILE A 94 0.60 1.86 -5.73
C ILE A 94 1.73 1.04 -6.32
N PHE A 95 2.15 0.02 -5.60
CA PHE A 95 3.24 -0.87 -6.01
C PHE A 95 2.69 -2.26 -6.27
N VAL A 96 3.02 -2.82 -7.43
CA VAL A 96 2.57 -4.16 -7.81
C VAL A 96 3.76 -5.10 -7.79
N ILE A 97 3.61 -6.22 -7.10
CA ILE A 97 4.65 -7.22 -7.00
C ILE A 97 4.44 -8.26 -8.10
N THR A 98 5.49 -8.53 -8.86
CA THR A 98 5.41 -9.52 -9.95
C THR A 98 6.59 -10.48 -9.88
N ASP A 99 6.46 -11.62 -10.55
CA ASP A 99 7.60 -12.49 -10.80
C ASP A 99 8.54 -11.83 -11.80
N PRO A 100 9.85 -12.10 -11.69
CA PRO A 100 10.82 -11.46 -12.60
C PRO A 100 10.58 -11.72 -14.07
N ASP A 101 9.96 -12.85 -14.40
CA ASP A 101 9.75 -13.24 -15.80
C ASP A 101 8.41 -12.78 -16.35
N ASP A 102 7.56 -12.16 -15.54
CA ASP A 102 6.21 -11.81 -16.00
C ASP A 102 6.17 -10.38 -16.52
N VAL A 103 6.76 -10.19 -17.69
CA VAL A 103 6.81 -8.87 -18.34
C VAL A 103 5.41 -8.39 -18.70
N ALA A 104 4.55 -9.30 -19.13
CA ALA A 104 3.19 -8.92 -19.54
C ALA A 104 2.41 -8.34 -18.37
N GLU A 105 2.51 -8.96 -17.19
CA GLU A 105 1.84 -8.45 -16.00
C GLU A 105 2.41 -7.08 -15.60
N ALA A 106 3.73 -6.93 -15.67
CA ALA A 106 4.38 -5.67 -15.33
C ALA A 106 3.90 -4.54 -16.24
N VAL A 107 3.86 -4.78 -17.54
CA VAL A 107 3.41 -3.77 -18.50
C VAL A 107 1.94 -3.42 -18.25
N SER A 108 1.11 -4.44 -18.03
CA SER A 108 -0.32 -4.23 -17.79
C SER A 108 -0.54 -3.40 -16.52
N ALA A 109 0.18 -3.72 -15.45
CA ALA A 109 0.05 -2.99 -14.19
C ALA A 109 0.39 -1.51 -14.37
N MET A 110 1.46 -1.21 -15.08
CA MET A 110 1.84 0.19 -15.32
C MET A 110 0.79 0.92 -16.15
N ARG A 111 0.19 0.23 -17.10
CA ARG A 111 -0.87 0.84 -17.93
C ARG A 111 -2.12 1.15 -17.13
N HIS A 112 -2.38 0.39 -16.07
CA HIS A 112 -3.62 0.52 -15.30
C HIS A 112 -3.45 1.33 -14.03
N GLY A 113 -2.28 1.95 -13.84
CA GLY A 113 -2.14 2.95 -12.79
C GLY A 113 -1.16 2.64 -11.69
N ALA A 114 -0.38 1.57 -11.81
CA ALA A 114 0.68 1.30 -10.81
C ALA A 114 1.73 2.40 -10.85
N THR A 115 2.21 2.79 -9.69
CA THR A 115 3.32 3.73 -9.59
C THR A 115 4.62 3.05 -9.97
N ALA A 116 4.79 1.79 -9.54
CA ALA A 116 5.96 1.00 -9.88
C ALA A 116 5.62 -0.47 -9.79
N VAL A 117 6.36 -1.28 -10.52
CA VAL A 117 6.29 -2.74 -10.46
C VAL A 117 7.60 -3.23 -9.85
N ILE A 118 7.51 -4.10 -8.88
CA ILE A 118 8.67 -4.59 -8.14
C ILE A 118 8.75 -6.10 -8.30
N GLU A 119 9.86 -6.58 -8.82
CA GLU A 119 10.08 -8.01 -9.04
C GLU A 119 10.58 -8.68 -7.76
N ILE A 120 9.87 -9.67 -7.27
CA ILE A 120 10.25 -10.39 -6.07
C ILE A 120 10.18 -11.90 -6.36
N PRO A 121 11.22 -12.68 -6.01
CA PRO A 121 12.54 -12.23 -5.60
C PRO A 121 13.30 -11.64 -6.78
N PRO A 122 14.34 -10.81 -6.59
CA PRO A 122 15.09 -10.63 -5.34
C PRO A 122 14.88 -9.27 -4.65
N SER A 123 13.92 -8.44 -5.09
CA SER A 123 13.96 -6.99 -4.80
C SER A 123 13.21 -6.58 -3.53
N TYR A 124 13.36 -7.33 -2.42
CA TYR A 124 12.72 -6.92 -1.14
C TYR A 124 13.26 -5.59 -0.63
N SER A 125 14.55 -5.32 -0.83
CA SER A 125 15.11 -4.03 -0.42
C SER A 125 14.52 -2.91 -1.24
N THR A 126 14.27 -3.12 -2.53
CA THR A 126 13.61 -2.13 -3.38
C THR A 126 12.20 -1.85 -2.88
N LEU A 127 11.46 -2.89 -2.50
CA LEU A 127 10.12 -2.71 -1.94
C LEU A 127 10.17 -1.82 -0.70
N ARG A 128 11.08 -2.12 0.23
CA ARG A 128 11.20 -1.31 1.44
C ARG A 128 11.58 0.13 1.15
N GLU A 129 12.47 0.36 0.17
CA GLU A 129 12.87 1.71 -0.22
C GLU A 129 11.70 2.49 -0.80
N GLU A 130 10.93 1.87 -1.70
CA GLU A 130 9.79 2.53 -2.31
C GLU A 130 8.71 2.85 -1.30
N VAL A 131 8.42 1.89 -0.41
CA VAL A 131 7.43 2.12 0.64
C VAL A 131 7.91 3.21 1.60
N SER A 132 9.17 3.18 2.00
CA SER A 132 9.72 4.20 2.88
C SER A 132 9.59 5.59 2.27
N ARG A 133 9.89 5.72 0.98
CA ARG A 133 9.76 6.99 0.28
C ARG A 133 8.30 7.45 0.23
N ALA A 134 7.38 6.54 0.01
CA ALA A 134 5.96 6.85 -0.06
C ALA A 134 5.41 7.31 1.29
N MET A 135 6.00 6.84 2.37
CA MET A 135 5.52 7.13 3.72
C MET A 135 6.12 8.39 4.33
N GLN A 136 7.01 9.05 3.63
CA GLN A 136 7.61 10.31 4.12
C GLN A 136 6.66 11.48 4.02
#